data_ea6c3ece5dc4e4b473cf88d1e9ba28b8
#
_entry.id   ea6c3ece5dc4e4b473cf88d1e9ba28b8
#
_cell.length_a   1.000
_cell.length_b   1.000
_cell.length_c   1.000
_cell.angle_alpha   90.00
_cell.angle_beta   90.00
_cell.angle_gamma   90.00
#
_symmetry.space_group_name_H-M   'P 1'
#
loop_
_entity.id
_entity.type
_entity.pdbx_description
1 polymer ?
#
loop_
_entity_poly.entity_id
_entity_poly.type
_entity_poly.pdbx_seq_one_letter_code
_entity_poly.pdbx_strand_id
1 'polypeptide(L)'
;MSTKRGKVIAIVVLAALAALAVVVALVVAFGRGPKEPADPYNEPYARMNDPDYLRQLKAQRDDQKEIMRRMVETRREIAALGDDTNSPKYAELRARLESQAAEIEKNRILSQNIVRERINRENEAINAKKKNLK
;
A
#
# COMPACT_ATOMS: atom_id res chain seq x y z
N MET A 1 3.44 -57.12 -2.77
CA MET A 1 2.69 -56.11 -3.53
C MET A 1 2.61 -54.72 -2.86
N SER A 2 2.97 -54.61 -1.58
CA SER A 2 3.03 -53.30 -0.86
C SER A 2 4.19 -52.40 -1.30
N THR A 3 5.25 -52.95 -1.92
CA THR A 3 6.46 -52.23 -2.33
C THR A 3 6.25 -51.27 -3.52
N LYS A 4 5.35 -51.60 -4.46
CA LYS A 4 5.07 -50.72 -5.61
C LYS A 4 4.25 -49.47 -5.21
N ARG A 5 3.28 -49.64 -4.31
CA ARG A 5 2.49 -48.54 -3.78
C ARG A 5 3.34 -47.59 -2.92
N GLY A 6 4.25 -48.13 -2.11
CA GLY A 6 5.18 -47.36 -1.31
C GLY A 6 6.15 -46.55 -2.17
N LYS A 7 6.64 -47.10 -3.27
CA LYS A 7 7.51 -46.37 -4.22
C LYS A 7 6.77 -45.23 -4.94
N VAL A 8 5.53 -45.46 -5.35
CA VAL A 8 4.70 -44.44 -5.99
C VAL A 8 4.38 -43.32 -5.03
N ILE A 9 4.04 -43.64 -3.79
CA ILE A 9 3.79 -42.63 -2.74
C ILE A 9 5.06 -41.83 -2.45
N ALA A 10 6.22 -42.46 -2.36
CA ALA A 10 7.50 -41.81 -2.15
C ALA A 10 7.86 -40.87 -3.32
N ILE A 11 7.60 -41.25 -4.55
CA ILE A 11 7.84 -40.40 -5.74
C ILE A 11 6.89 -39.21 -5.74
N VAL A 12 5.63 -39.41 -5.42
CA VAL A 12 4.63 -38.30 -5.33
C VAL A 12 4.99 -37.31 -4.22
N VAL A 13 5.41 -37.81 -3.05
CA VAL A 13 5.85 -36.95 -1.93
C VAL A 13 7.11 -36.16 -2.30
N LEU A 14 8.10 -36.81 -2.94
CA LEU A 14 9.31 -36.16 -3.42
C LEU A 14 9.00 -35.08 -4.47
N ALA A 15 8.10 -35.38 -5.42
CA ALA A 15 7.65 -34.40 -6.42
C ALA A 15 6.92 -33.20 -5.78
N ALA A 16 6.07 -33.43 -4.78
CA ALA A 16 5.37 -32.41 -4.05
C ALA A 16 6.36 -31.51 -3.25
N LEU A 17 7.35 -32.12 -2.60
CA LEU A 17 8.40 -31.38 -1.88
C LEU A 17 9.30 -30.56 -2.82
N ALA A 18 9.64 -31.12 -4.00
CA ALA A 18 10.39 -30.40 -5.01
C ALA A 18 9.60 -29.20 -5.57
N ALA A 19 8.30 -29.38 -5.83
CA ALA A 19 7.42 -28.28 -6.26
C ALA A 19 7.29 -27.20 -5.18
N LEU A 20 7.16 -27.57 -3.91
CA LEU A 20 7.12 -26.65 -2.79
C LEU A 20 8.43 -25.86 -2.67
N ALA A 21 9.59 -26.54 -2.81
CA ALA A 21 10.90 -25.89 -2.79
C ALA A 21 11.05 -24.87 -3.93
N VAL A 22 10.56 -25.16 -5.12
CA VAL A 22 10.56 -24.24 -6.26
C VAL A 22 9.66 -23.04 -5.97
N VAL A 23 8.48 -23.25 -5.43
CA VAL A 23 7.56 -22.16 -5.05
C VAL A 23 8.19 -21.28 -3.98
N VAL A 24 8.80 -21.85 -2.95
CA VAL A 24 9.49 -21.10 -1.91
C VAL A 24 10.68 -20.32 -2.49
N ALA A 25 11.48 -20.94 -3.36
CA ALA A 25 12.59 -20.28 -4.04
C ALA A 25 12.11 -19.10 -4.92
N LEU A 26 10.99 -19.27 -5.64
CA LEU A 26 10.36 -18.23 -6.43
C LEU A 26 9.85 -17.10 -5.53
N VAL A 27 9.16 -17.41 -4.43
CA VAL A 27 8.66 -16.41 -3.47
C VAL A 27 9.83 -15.66 -2.82
N VAL A 28 10.92 -16.33 -2.47
CA VAL A 28 12.12 -15.70 -1.91
C VAL A 28 12.84 -14.85 -2.97
N ALA A 29 12.95 -15.34 -4.21
CA ALA A 29 13.58 -14.61 -5.30
C ALA A 29 12.74 -13.40 -5.74
N PHE A 30 11.40 -13.54 -5.83
CA PHE A 30 10.47 -12.47 -6.19
C PHE A 30 10.06 -11.62 -4.99
N GLY A 31 10.06 -12.15 -3.77
CA GLY A 31 9.75 -11.41 -2.54
C GLY A 31 10.90 -10.50 -2.08
N ARG A 32 12.13 -10.75 -2.52
CA ARG A 32 13.25 -9.79 -2.39
C ARG A 32 13.16 -8.68 -3.43
N GLY A 33 12.17 -8.74 -4.30
CA GLY A 33 12.02 -7.88 -5.45
C GLY A 33 13.23 -8.01 -6.40
N PRO A 34 13.09 -8.15 -7.71
CA PRO A 34 14.17 -7.71 -8.55
C PRO A 34 14.46 -6.30 -8.03
N LYS A 35 15.71 -5.98 -7.76
CA LYS A 35 16.12 -4.57 -7.71
C LYS A 35 15.56 -4.02 -9.00
N GLU A 36 14.46 -3.28 -8.90
CA GLU A 36 13.92 -2.61 -10.06
C GLU A 36 15.11 -1.97 -10.75
N PRO A 37 15.31 -2.21 -12.04
CA PRO A 37 16.36 -1.53 -12.76
C PRO A 37 16.18 -0.09 -12.36
N ALA A 38 17.24 0.55 -11.86
CA ALA A 38 17.20 1.91 -11.37
C ALA A 38 16.52 2.74 -12.45
N ASP A 39 15.20 2.88 -12.32
CA ASP A 39 14.41 3.74 -13.19
C ASP A 39 14.99 5.13 -12.95
N PRO A 40 15.62 5.76 -13.95
CA PRO A 40 16.19 7.09 -13.78
C PRO A 40 15.15 8.08 -13.28
N TYR A 41 13.86 7.79 -13.45
CA TYR A 41 12.75 8.55 -12.89
C TYR A 41 12.46 8.20 -11.42
N ASN A 42 12.86 7.02 -10.95
CA ASN A 42 12.72 6.58 -9.55
C ASN A 42 13.99 6.80 -8.71
N GLU A 43 15.13 7.18 -9.30
CA GLU A 43 16.32 7.51 -8.52
C GLU A 43 16.09 8.59 -7.46
N PRO A 44 15.31 9.65 -7.71
CA PRO A 44 14.95 10.60 -6.66
C PRO A 44 14.18 9.95 -5.52
N TYR A 45 13.32 8.98 -5.82
CA TYR A 45 12.54 8.25 -4.82
C TYR A 45 13.38 7.26 -4.02
N ALA A 46 14.39 6.64 -4.63
CA ALA A 46 15.31 5.75 -3.92
C ALA A 46 16.21 6.51 -2.91
N ARG A 47 16.43 7.79 -3.11
CA ARG A 47 17.17 8.67 -2.19
C ARG A 47 16.29 9.28 -1.10
N MET A 48 14.98 9.06 -1.17
CA MET A 48 14.02 9.51 -0.15
C MET A 48 14.02 8.64 1.10
N ASN A 49 15.14 8.04 1.49
CA ASN A 49 15.30 7.32 2.74
C ASN A 49 15.46 8.26 3.96
N ASP A 50 14.90 9.47 3.87
CA ASP A 50 14.80 10.37 5.01
C ASP A 50 13.78 9.79 6.01
N PRO A 51 14.20 9.43 7.25
CA PRO A 51 13.30 8.82 8.23
C PRO A 51 12.09 9.70 8.56
N ASP A 52 12.24 11.02 8.55
CA ASP A 52 11.15 11.96 8.85
C ASP A 52 10.11 11.99 7.74
N TYR A 53 10.55 11.98 6.48
CA TYR A 53 9.66 11.89 5.33
C TYR A 53 8.87 10.59 5.32
N LEU A 54 9.53 9.45 5.54
CA LEU A 54 8.87 8.14 5.61
C LEU A 54 7.89 8.06 6.78
N ARG A 55 8.22 8.68 7.91
CA ARG A 55 7.33 8.77 9.06
C ARG A 55 6.08 9.59 8.75
N GLN A 56 6.22 10.72 8.08
CA GLN A 56 5.10 11.55 7.65
C GLN A 56 4.18 10.80 6.68
N LEU A 57 4.73 10.13 5.68
CA LEU A 57 3.94 9.34 4.73
C LEU A 57 3.23 8.17 5.42
N LYS A 58 3.90 7.51 6.35
CA LYS A 58 3.28 6.45 7.15
C LYS A 58 2.12 6.98 7.98
N ALA A 59 2.29 8.10 8.66
CA ALA A 59 1.23 8.72 9.44
C ALA A 59 0.01 9.08 8.56
N GLN A 60 0.24 9.64 7.39
CA GLN A 60 -0.83 9.95 6.43
C GLN A 60 -1.55 8.69 5.94
N ARG A 61 -0.83 7.62 5.72
CA ARG A 61 -1.40 6.34 5.31
C ARG A 61 -2.23 5.70 6.43
N ASP A 62 -1.76 5.78 7.66
CA ASP A 62 -2.48 5.24 8.82
C ASP A 62 -3.76 6.06 9.08
N ASP A 63 -3.71 7.38 8.97
CA ASP A 63 -4.90 8.25 9.03
C ASP A 63 -5.90 7.91 7.94
N GLN A 64 -5.44 7.71 6.71
CA GLN A 64 -6.31 7.32 5.60
C GLN A 64 -7.00 5.98 5.84
N LYS A 65 -6.28 4.99 6.35
CA LYS A 65 -6.86 3.69 6.73
C LYS A 65 -7.93 3.83 7.79
N GLU A 66 -7.70 4.66 8.80
CA GLU A 66 -8.67 4.90 9.87
C GLU A 66 -9.93 5.61 9.35
N ILE A 67 -9.79 6.60 8.49
CA ILE A 67 -10.93 7.27 7.85
C ILE A 67 -11.73 6.26 7.01
N MET A 68 -11.05 5.43 6.22
CA MET A 68 -11.70 4.40 5.41
C MET A 68 -12.44 3.38 6.28
N ARG A 69 -11.87 2.97 7.41
CA ARG A 69 -12.53 2.08 8.37
C ARG A 69 -13.83 2.71 8.89
N ARG A 70 -13.78 3.96 9.31
CA ARG A 70 -14.97 4.71 9.76
C ARG A 70 -16.03 4.85 8.65
N MET A 71 -15.60 5.05 7.41
CA MET A 71 -16.54 5.08 6.27
C MET A 71 -17.25 3.75 6.06
N VAL A 72 -16.53 2.64 6.19
CA VAL A 72 -17.12 1.29 6.07
C VAL A 72 -18.16 1.07 7.18
N GLU A 73 -17.88 1.48 8.41
CA GLU A 73 -18.83 1.40 9.51
C GLU A 73 -20.07 2.26 9.24
N THR A 74 -19.91 3.50 8.80
CA THR A 74 -21.01 4.38 8.45
C THR A 74 -21.88 3.78 7.33
N ARG A 75 -21.28 3.19 6.31
CA ARG A 75 -22.02 2.49 5.25
C ARG A 75 -22.78 1.28 5.76
N ARG A 76 -22.23 0.54 6.71
CA ARG A 76 -22.93 -0.58 7.35
C ARG A 76 -24.15 -0.10 8.16
N GLU A 77 -23.99 1.00 8.89
CA GLU A 77 -25.11 1.61 9.63
C GLU A 77 -26.22 2.08 8.66
N ILE A 78 -25.86 2.68 7.53
CA ILE A 78 -26.82 3.06 6.47
C ILE A 78 -27.54 1.81 5.92
N ALA A 79 -26.79 0.76 5.61
CA ALA A 79 -27.35 -0.48 5.10
C ALA A 79 -28.31 -1.15 6.12
N ALA A 80 -28.03 -1.05 7.42
CA ALA A 80 -28.87 -1.57 8.48
C ALA A 80 -30.21 -0.84 8.60
N LEU A 81 -30.35 0.39 8.09
CA LEU A 81 -31.60 1.13 8.05
C LEU A 81 -32.58 0.62 6.96
N GLY A 82 -32.10 -0.21 6.01
CA GLY A 82 -32.91 -0.73 4.92
C GLY A 82 -33.42 0.37 4.00
N ASP A 83 -34.72 0.31 3.66
CA ASP A 83 -35.37 1.25 2.75
C ASP A 83 -35.84 2.56 3.40
N ASP A 84 -35.54 2.77 4.68
CA ASP A 84 -35.97 3.96 5.43
C ASP A 84 -35.04 5.15 5.16
N THR A 85 -35.14 5.68 3.93
CA THR A 85 -34.34 6.82 3.47
C THR A 85 -34.84 8.18 3.96
N ASN A 86 -36.04 8.21 4.59
CA ASN A 86 -36.67 9.44 5.08
C ASN A 86 -36.41 9.67 6.58
N SER A 87 -35.72 8.77 7.27
CA SER A 87 -35.46 8.91 8.69
C SER A 87 -34.42 10.01 8.96
N PRO A 88 -34.51 10.74 10.09
CA PRO A 88 -33.46 11.68 10.50
C PRO A 88 -32.10 11.01 10.66
N LYS A 89 -32.08 9.74 11.06
CA LYS A 89 -30.86 8.94 11.20
C LYS A 89 -30.16 8.71 9.87
N TYR A 90 -30.92 8.47 8.80
CA TYR A 90 -30.36 8.34 7.46
C TYR A 90 -29.69 9.62 7.01
N ALA A 91 -30.32 10.78 7.20
CA ALA A 91 -29.75 12.08 6.87
C ALA A 91 -28.46 12.36 7.66
N GLU A 92 -28.43 12.03 8.95
CA GLU A 92 -27.24 12.15 9.80
C GLU A 92 -26.08 11.30 9.28
N LEU A 93 -26.36 10.03 8.97
CA LEU A 93 -25.34 9.10 8.47
C LEU A 93 -24.81 9.50 7.09
N ARG A 94 -25.68 10.01 6.22
CA ARG A 94 -25.24 10.56 4.92
C ARG A 94 -24.32 11.76 5.08
N ALA A 95 -24.68 12.70 5.95
CA ALA A 95 -23.84 13.85 6.24
C ALA A 95 -22.48 13.42 6.84
N ARG A 96 -22.48 12.41 7.70
CA ARG A 96 -21.23 11.84 8.26
C ARG A 96 -20.37 11.22 7.16
N LEU A 97 -20.95 10.48 6.23
CA LEU A 97 -20.24 9.88 5.10
C LEU A 97 -19.63 10.93 4.19
N GLU A 98 -20.34 12.00 3.88
CA GLU A 98 -19.84 13.11 3.08
C GLU A 98 -18.68 13.83 3.78
N SER A 99 -18.76 14.05 5.08
CA SER A 99 -17.67 14.62 5.89
C SER A 99 -16.43 13.73 5.86
N GLN A 100 -16.59 12.42 6.00
CA GLN A 100 -15.50 11.44 5.94
C GLN A 100 -14.86 11.40 4.55
N ALA A 101 -15.65 11.50 3.48
CA ALA A 101 -15.14 11.60 2.12
C ALA A 101 -14.31 12.89 1.91
N ALA A 102 -14.74 14.01 2.47
CA ALA A 102 -13.99 15.25 2.46
C ALA A 102 -12.67 15.14 3.25
N GLU A 103 -12.65 14.44 4.38
CA GLU A 103 -11.42 14.15 5.12
C GLU A 103 -10.42 13.32 4.29
N ILE A 104 -10.87 12.32 3.56
CA ILE A 104 -10.01 11.52 2.67
C ILE A 104 -9.41 12.40 1.58
N GLU A 105 -10.20 13.25 0.95
CA GLU A 105 -9.72 14.14 -0.09
C GLU A 105 -8.68 15.13 0.46
N LYS A 106 -8.93 15.69 1.62
CA LYS A 106 -7.97 16.55 2.32
C LYS A 106 -6.66 15.82 2.64
N ASN A 107 -6.75 14.59 3.12
CA ASN A 107 -5.59 13.73 3.40
C ASN A 107 -4.82 13.41 2.12
N ARG A 108 -5.51 13.14 1.01
CA ARG A 108 -4.90 12.91 -0.30
C ARG A 108 -4.10 14.12 -0.78
N ILE A 109 -4.68 15.31 -0.69
CA ILE A 109 -4.02 16.56 -1.07
C ILE A 109 -2.78 16.79 -0.20
N LEU A 110 -2.89 16.56 1.10
CA LEU A 110 -1.78 16.70 2.03
C LEU A 110 -0.64 15.74 1.69
N SER A 111 -0.94 14.49 1.39
CA SER A 111 0.05 13.48 0.96
C SER A 111 0.76 13.91 -0.33
N GLN A 112 0.02 14.41 -1.30
CA GLN A 112 0.59 14.91 -2.55
C GLN A 112 1.49 16.13 -2.31
N ASN A 113 1.13 17.03 -1.42
CA ASN A 113 1.94 18.19 -1.09
C ASN A 113 3.25 17.80 -0.40
N ILE A 114 3.22 16.81 0.50
CA ILE A 114 4.42 16.26 1.14
C ILE A 114 5.40 15.72 0.09
N VAL A 115 4.89 14.92 -0.85
CA VAL A 115 5.70 14.36 -1.94
C VAL A 115 6.26 15.46 -2.83
N ARG A 116 5.44 16.42 -3.23
CA ARG A 116 5.84 17.54 -4.09
C ARG A 116 6.92 18.39 -3.43
N GLU A 117 6.76 18.71 -2.16
CA GLU A 117 7.75 19.50 -1.41
C GLU A 117 9.09 18.76 -1.35
N ARG A 118 9.07 17.45 -1.14
CA ARG A 118 10.29 16.65 -1.13
C ARG A 118 10.99 16.64 -2.48
N ILE A 119 10.26 16.46 -3.56
CA ILE A 119 10.79 16.51 -4.93
C ILE A 119 11.43 17.89 -5.21
N ASN A 120 10.77 18.97 -4.81
CA ASN A 120 11.30 20.30 -4.99
C ASN A 120 12.62 20.52 -4.24
N ARG A 121 12.71 20.09 -2.99
CA ARG A 121 13.93 20.18 -2.19
C ARG A 121 15.10 19.38 -2.82
N GLU A 122 14.81 18.19 -3.35
CA GLU A 122 15.83 17.40 -4.05
C GLU A 122 16.30 18.06 -5.33
N ASN A 123 15.38 18.60 -6.12
CA ASN A 123 15.72 19.33 -7.35
C ASN A 123 16.57 20.58 -7.05
N GLU A 124 16.27 21.32 -6.00
CA GLU A 124 17.06 22.44 -5.54
C GLU A 124 18.47 22.00 -5.13
N ALA A 125 18.59 20.91 -4.40
CA ALA A 125 19.89 20.36 -4.00
C ALA A 125 20.72 19.90 -5.21
N ILE A 126 20.11 19.25 -6.21
CA ILE A 126 20.76 18.85 -7.45
C ILE A 126 21.23 20.08 -8.24
N ASN A 127 20.41 21.10 -8.36
CA ASN A 127 20.73 22.33 -9.07
C ASN A 127 21.85 23.09 -8.39
N ALA A 128 21.87 23.14 -7.07
CA ALA A 128 22.96 23.74 -6.29
C ALA A 128 24.29 23.01 -6.53
N LYS A 129 24.29 21.67 -6.57
CA LYS A 129 25.48 20.88 -6.90
C LYS A 129 25.98 21.14 -8.31
N LYS A 130 25.10 21.26 -9.29
CA LYS A 130 25.46 21.58 -10.68
C LYS A 130 26.10 22.96 -10.82
N LYS A 131 25.66 23.94 -10.05
CA LYS A 131 26.26 25.29 -10.05
C LYS A 131 27.67 25.29 -9.47
N ASN A 132 27.93 24.44 -8.48
CA ASN A 132 29.26 24.36 -7.85
C ASN A 132 30.29 23.56 -8.70
N LEU A 133 29.83 22.84 -9.72
CA LEU A 133 30.71 22.08 -10.65
C LEU A 133 31.15 22.92 -11.87
N LYS A 134 30.63 24.11 -12.05
CA LYS A 134 31.06 25.07 -13.07
C LYS A 134 32.06 26.06 -12.48
#